data_ca441dd7305b217c8509931bba495147
#
_entry.id   ca441dd7305b217c8509931bba495147
#
_cell.length_a   1.000
_cell.length_b   1.000
_cell.length_c   1.000
_cell.angle_alpha   90.00
_cell.angle_beta   90.00
_cell.angle_gamma   90.00
#
_symmetry.space_group_name_H-M   'P 1'
#
loop_
_entity.id
_entity.type
_entity.pdbx_description
1 polymer ?
#
loop_
_entity_poly.entity_id
_entity_poly.type
_entity_poly.pdbx_seq_one_letter_code
_entity_poly.pdbx_strand_id
1 'polypeptide(L)'
;MSVEISPKLIAPYLAVYLFVISFTFYLTLNYWPQTNTSSLEKVRIDHGTTLSNISDKLNKKGLVTNKWVFESLTKIKGLEKSMQAGTFILSNVHTNNEVIKNIVFGSPNRKKITFLEGWNMNQVAKHLSKELNFNYSEVL
;
A
#
# COMPACT_ATOMS: atom_id res chain seq x y z
N MET A 1 -54.28 -3.76 23.24
CA MET A 1 -53.20 -4.05 24.19
C MET A 1 -51.90 -3.50 23.55
N SER A 2 -51.60 -2.23 23.80
CA SER A 2 -50.41 -1.56 23.28
C SER A 2 -49.23 -1.91 24.18
N VAL A 3 -48.25 -2.65 23.62
CA VAL A 3 -47.02 -2.97 24.33
C VAL A 3 -46.16 -1.70 24.32
N GLU A 4 -46.18 -0.94 25.39
CA GLU A 4 -45.22 0.15 25.63
C GLU A 4 -43.87 -0.48 25.94
N ILE A 5 -43.04 -0.59 24.90
CA ILE A 5 -41.66 -1.03 25.06
C ILE A 5 -40.88 0.16 25.63
N SER A 6 -40.45 0.05 26.90
CA SER A 6 -39.71 1.11 27.56
C SER A 6 -38.36 1.36 26.85
N PRO A 7 -37.97 2.64 26.58
CA PRO A 7 -36.73 2.97 25.87
C PRO A 7 -35.48 2.42 26.57
N LYS A 8 -35.52 2.15 27.85
CA LYS A 8 -34.43 1.55 28.64
C LYS A 8 -34.11 0.10 28.24
N LEU A 9 -35.07 -0.64 27.70
CA LEU A 9 -34.89 -2.01 27.22
C LEU A 9 -34.32 -2.03 25.77
N ILE A 10 -34.59 -1.00 24.98
CA ILE A 10 -34.15 -0.92 23.57
C ILE A 10 -32.68 -0.47 23.45
N ALA A 11 -32.21 0.40 24.35
CA ALA A 11 -30.88 0.97 24.32
C ALA A 11 -29.72 -0.06 24.21
N PRO A 12 -29.68 -1.15 25.00
CA PRO A 12 -28.61 -2.13 24.91
C PRO A 12 -28.62 -2.90 23.59
N TYR A 13 -29.82 -3.23 23.05
CA TYR A 13 -29.93 -3.92 21.76
C TYR A 13 -29.47 -3.03 20.59
N LEU A 14 -29.77 -1.74 20.65
CA LEU A 14 -29.36 -0.76 19.66
C LEU A 14 -27.83 -0.56 19.69
N ALA A 15 -27.23 -0.54 20.88
CA ALA A 15 -25.78 -0.46 21.03
C ALA A 15 -25.08 -1.71 20.45
N VAL A 16 -25.58 -2.92 20.71
CA VAL A 16 -25.06 -4.15 20.14
C VAL A 16 -25.20 -4.16 18.62
N TYR A 17 -26.34 -3.74 18.10
CA TYR A 17 -26.59 -3.65 16.66
C TYR A 17 -25.61 -2.71 15.95
N LEU A 18 -25.40 -1.51 16.49
CA LEU A 18 -24.43 -0.55 15.97
C LEU A 18 -22.98 -1.09 16.04
N PHE A 19 -22.66 -1.80 17.13
CA PHE A 19 -21.35 -2.45 17.26
C PHE A 19 -21.13 -3.52 16.19
N VAL A 20 -22.12 -4.38 15.95
CA VAL A 20 -22.04 -5.42 14.91
C VAL A 20 -21.88 -4.82 13.52
N ILE A 21 -22.65 -3.77 13.20
CA ILE A 21 -22.51 -3.07 11.89
C ILE A 21 -21.10 -2.46 11.76
N SER A 22 -20.64 -1.76 12.78
CA SER A 22 -19.32 -1.14 12.77
C SER A 22 -18.21 -2.18 12.64
N PHE A 23 -18.33 -3.29 13.34
CA PHE A 23 -17.36 -4.39 13.27
C PHE A 23 -17.36 -5.09 11.91
N THR A 24 -18.53 -5.36 11.35
CA THR A 24 -18.65 -5.95 10.01
C THR A 24 -18.06 -4.99 8.95
N PHE A 25 -18.37 -3.71 9.06
CA PHE A 25 -17.80 -2.69 8.16
C PHE A 25 -16.27 -2.62 8.27
N TYR A 26 -15.73 -2.67 9.49
CA TYR A 26 -14.29 -2.74 9.73
C TYR A 26 -13.65 -3.96 9.07
N LEU A 27 -14.27 -5.15 9.19
CA LEU A 27 -13.77 -6.37 8.56
C LEU A 27 -13.76 -6.24 7.03
N THR A 28 -14.83 -5.72 6.42
CA THR A 28 -14.88 -5.55 4.97
C THR A 28 -13.79 -4.61 4.45
N LEU A 29 -13.53 -3.49 5.15
CA LEU A 29 -12.47 -2.55 4.76
C LEU A 29 -11.07 -3.16 4.80
N ASN A 30 -10.82 -4.08 5.74
CA ASN A 30 -9.48 -4.66 5.95
C ASN A 30 -9.22 -5.93 5.14
N TYR A 31 -10.24 -6.76 4.92
CA TYR A 31 -10.07 -8.12 4.39
C TYR A 31 -10.68 -8.32 3.00
N TRP A 32 -11.43 -7.33 2.48
CA TRP A 32 -12.00 -7.49 1.15
C TRP A 32 -10.91 -7.35 0.08
N PRO A 33 -10.68 -8.37 -0.77
CA PRO A 33 -9.72 -8.29 -1.88
C PRO A 33 -10.18 -7.25 -2.90
N GLN A 34 -9.23 -6.51 -3.46
CA GLN A 34 -9.53 -5.37 -4.32
C GLN A 34 -9.99 -5.76 -5.73
N THR A 35 -9.49 -6.88 -6.23
CA THR A 35 -9.84 -7.42 -7.56
C THR A 35 -9.67 -8.92 -7.62
N ASN A 36 -10.34 -9.56 -8.59
CA ASN A 36 -10.25 -11.01 -8.82
C ASN A 36 -9.15 -11.41 -9.83
N THR A 37 -8.50 -10.46 -10.48
CA THR A 37 -7.47 -10.71 -11.50
C THR A 37 -6.11 -10.32 -10.92
N SER A 38 -5.21 -11.28 -10.82
CA SER A 38 -3.85 -11.03 -10.33
C SER A 38 -3.00 -10.39 -11.41
N SER A 39 -2.77 -9.09 -11.30
CA SER A 39 -1.73 -8.39 -12.06
C SER A 39 -0.68 -7.82 -11.11
N LEU A 40 0.58 -7.94 -11.51
CA LEU A 40 1.69 -7.33 -10.79
C LEU A 40 1.94 -5.96 -11.39
N GLU A 41 1.80 -4.94 -10.57
CA GLU A 41 2.01 -3.55 -10.97
C GLU A 41 3.24 -2.95 -10.29
N LYS A 42 4.07 -2.30 -11.11
CA LYS A 42 5.24 -1.57 -10.62
C LYS A 42 4.82 -0.13 -10.25
N VAL A 43 5.02 0.21 -8.98
CA VAL A 43 4.72 1.55 -8.45
C VAL A 43 5.98 2.18 -7.90
N ARG A 44 6.31 3.37 -8.40
CA ARG A 44 7.40 4.21 -7.89
C ARG A 44 6.83 5.28 -6.95
N ILE A 45 7.35 5.30 -5.74
CA ILE A 45 7.08 6.32 -4.72
C ILE A 45 8.36 7.14 -4.56
N ASP A 46 8.29 8.41 -4.86
CA ASP A 46 9.42 9.32 -4.77
C ASP A 46 9.57 9.87 -3.33
N HIS A 47 10.76 10.26 -2.94
CA HIS A 47 11.00 10.87 -1.63
C HIS A 47 10.16 12.13 -1.45
N GLY A 48 9.58 12.30 -0.27
CA GLY A 48 8.74 13.46 0.06
C GLY A 48 7.32 13.42 -0.54
N THR A 49 6.92 12.31 -1.19
CA THR A 49 5.55 12.17 -1.68
C THR A 49 4.57 12.07 -0.51
N THR A 50 3.51 12.88 -0.54
CA THR A 50 2.46 12.86 0.49
C THR A 50 1.61 11.60 0.40
N LEU A 51 0.96 11.21 1.53
CA LEU A 51 0.05 10.06 1.57
C LEU A 51 -1.06 10.18 0.51
N SER A 52 -1.60 11.39 0.29
CA SER A 52 -2.65 11.63 -0.71
C SER A 52 -2.15 11.35 -2.13
N ASN A 53 -0.94 11.77 -2.46
CA ASN A 53 -0.34 11.49 -3.77
C ASN A 53 0.00 10.01 -3.96
N ILE A 54 0.39 9.33 -2.88
CA ILE A 54 0.61 7.87 -2.90
C ILE A 54 -0.71 7.16 -3.17
N SER A 55 -1.77 7.51 -2.44
CA SER A 55 -3.10 6.90 -2.58
C SER A 55 -3.68 7.13 -3.99
N ASP A 56 -3.49 8.31 -4.57
CA ASP A 56 -3.89 8.61 -5.95
C ASP A 56 -3.13 7.74 -6.97
N LYS A 57 -1.81 7.59 -6.81
CA LYS A 57 -1.00 6.71 -7.67
C LYS A 57 -1.45 5.24 -7.59
N LEU A 58 -1.74 4.75 -6.39
CA LEU A 58 -2.20 3.39 -6.16
C LEU A 58 -3.61 3.16 -6.75
N ASN A 59 -4.51 4.12 -6.57
CA ASN A 59 -5.87 4.05 -7.09
C ASN A 59 -5.90 4.06 -8.62
N LYS A 60 -5.11 4.95 -9.27
CA LYS A 60 -4.98 4.99 -10.74
C LYS A 60 -4.45 3.69 -11.33
N LYS A 61 -3.68 2.92 -10.58
CA LYS A 61 -3.15 1.61 -10.98
C LYS A 61 -4.04 0.43 -10.57
N GLY A 62 -5.22 0.70 -10.00
CA GLY A 62 -6.15 -0.33 -9.55
C GLY A 62 -5.64 -1.19 -8.38
N LEU A 63 -4.63 -0.72 -7.66
CA LEU A 63 -4.05 -1.41 -6.49
C LEU A 63 -4.83 -1.17 -5.21
N VAL A 64 -5.61 -0.10 -5.17
CA VAL A 64 -6.58 0.20 -4.13
C VAL A 64 -7.87 0.68 -4.79
N THR A 65 -9.01 0.21 -4.32
CA THR A 65 -10.31 0.56 -4.91
C THR A 65 -10.74 1.97 -4.54
N ASN A 66 -10.42 2.40 -3.32
CA ASN A 66 -10.84 3.70 -2.81
C ASN A 66 -9.71 4.36 -2.02
N LYS A 67 -9.24 5.49 -2.53
CA LYS A 67 -8.15 6.26 -1.92
C LYS A 67 -8.46 6.71 -0.49
N TRP A 68 -9.71 7.10 -0.23
CA TRP A 68 -10.13 7.57 1.10
C TRP A 68 -10.04 6.49 2.16
N VAL A 69 -10.42 5.26 1.79
CA VAL A 69 -10.32 4.09 2.67
C VAL A 69 -8.85 3.80 2.98
N PHE A 70 -7.99 3.80 1.97
CA PHE A 70 -6.56 3.57 2.12
C PHE A 70 -5.91 4.65 3.02
N GLU A 71 -6.20 5.94 2.77
CA GLU A 71 -5.70 7.05 3.58
C GLU A 71 -6.16 6.96 5.04
N SER A 72 -7.45 6.70 5.25
CA SER A 72 -8.03 6.57 6.60
C SER A 72 -7.41 5.42 7.38
N LEU A 73 -7.27 4.24 6.75
CA LEU A 73 -6.61 3.09 7.38
C LEU A 73 -5.16 3.37 7.75
N THR A 74 -4.44 4.06 6.85
CA THR A 74 -3.03 4.43 7.09
C THR A 74 -2.90 5.40 8.25
N LYS A 75 -3.79 6.40 8.34
CA LYS A 75 -3.83 7.38 9.44
C LYS A 75 -4.23 6.75 10.77
N ILE A 76 -5.26 5.92 10.79
CA ILE A 76 -5.71 5.19 11.99
C ILE A 76 -4.57 4.33 12.56
N LYS A 77 -3.75 3.74 11.69
CA LYS A 77 -2.57 2.96 12.08
C LYS A 77 -1.36 3.82 12.45
N GLY A 78 -1.40 5.14 12.28
CA GLY A 78 -0.26 6.04 12.54
C GLY A 78 0.92 5.85 11.58
N LEU A 79 0.70 5.25 10.40
CA LEU A 79 1.76 4.85 9.46
C LEU A 79 1.97 5.86 8.32
N GLU A 80 1.32 7.01 8.36
CA GLU A 80 1.41 8.03 7.29
C GLU A 80 2.82 8.53 7.03
N LYS A 81 3.64 8.66 8.09
CA LYS A 81 5.04 9.12 8.02
C LYS A 81 6.05 7.99 7.78
N SER A 82 5.60 6.75 7.85
CA SER A 82 6.44 5.55 7.71
C SER A 82 6.45 4.98 6.29
N MET A 83 5.76 5.63 5.36
CA MET A 83 5.73 5.22 3.95
C MET A 83 7.13 5.37 3.34
N GLN A 84 7.65 4.26 2.81
CA GLN A 84 8.98 4.24 2.22
C GLN A 84 8.95 4.71 0.77
N ALA A 85 9.95 5.51 0.38
CA ALA A 85 10.21 5.82 -1.02
C ALA A 85 10.92 4.65 -1.70
N GLY A 86 10.65 4.47 -2.97
CA GLY A 86 11.25 3.40 -3.77
C GLY A 86 10.29 2.82 -4.79
N THR A 87 10.72 1.77 -5.45
CA THR A 87 9.88 1.05 -6.42
C THR A 87 9.38 -0.24 -5.79
N PHE A 88 8.07 -0.40 -5.75
CA PHE A 88 7.40 -1.57 -5.22
C PHE A 88 6.72 -2.34 -6.35
N ILE A 89 6.73 -3.67 -6.26
CA ILE A 89 5.92 -4.55 -7.10
C ILE A 89 4.76 -5.01 -6.23
N LEU A 90 3.56 -4.55 -6.56
CA LEU A 90 2.35 -4.82 -5.80
C LEU A 90 1.36 -5.57 -6.69
N SER A 91 0.57 -6.44 -6.07
CA SER A 91 -0.53 -7.12 -6.76
C SER A 91 -1.84 -6.41 -6.44
N ASN A 92 -2.72 -6.32 -7.42
CA ASN A 92 -4.08 -5.80 -7.26
C ASN A 92 -5.03 -6.76 -6.51
N VAL A 93 -4.57 -7.97 -6.17
CA VAL A 93 -5.31 -8.91 -5.30
C VAL A 93 -5.09 -8.62 -3.82
N HIS A 94 -4.11 -7.76 -3.49
CA HIS A 94 -3.81 -7.40 -2.11
C HIS A 94 -4.93 -6.58 -1.47
N THR A 95 -5.20 -6.84 -0.21
CA THR A 95 -6.07 -5.97 0.61
C THR A 95 -5.37 -4.64 0.88
N ASN A 96 -6.14 -3.59 1.20
CA ASN A 96 -5.56 -2.29 1.60
C ASN A 96 -4.52 -2.44 2.71
N ASN A 97 -4.75 -3.36 3.66
CA ASN A 97 -3.84 -3.62 4.78
C ASN A 97 -2.50 -4.21 4.31
N GLU A 98 -2.53 -5.13 3.35
CA GLU A 98 -1.32 -5.72 2.77
C GLU A 98 -0.55 -4.71 1.93
N VAL A 99 -1.23 -3.86 1.16
CA VAL A 99 -0.59 -2.76 0.41
C VAL A 99 0.12 -1.81 1.37
N ILE A 100 -0.53 -1.41 2.47
CA ILE A 100 0.10 -0.58 3.51
C ILE A 100 1.34 -1.28 4.08
N LYS A 101 1.23 -2.55 4.48
CA LYS A 101 2.35 -3.32 5.02
C LYS A 101 3.52 -3.42 4.03
N ASN A 102 3.23 -3.66 2.76
CA ASN A 102 4.26 -3.78 1.72
C ASN A 102 5.00 -2.45 1.48
N ILE A 103 4.32 -1.32 1.57
CA ILE A 103 4.95 0.00 1.40
C ILE A 103 5.72 0.43 2.65
N VAL A 104 5.22 0.10 3.85
CA VAL A 104 5.84 0.53 5.12
C VAL A 104 6.96 -0.40 5.56
N PHE A 105 6.76 -1.71 5.49
CA PHE A 105 7.67 -2.72 6.02
C PHE A 105 8.32 -3.57 4.94
N GLY A 106 7.82 -3.51 3.70
CA GLY A 106 8.39 -4.24 2.58
C GLY A 106 9.71 -3.63 2.13
N SER A 107 10.52 -4.42 1.48
CA SER A 107 11.72 -3.92 0.81
C SER A 107 11.33 -3.38 -0.56
N PRO A 108 11.57 -2.11 -0.88
CA PRO A 108 11.46 -1.63 -2.25
C PRO A 108 12.29 -2.52 -3.17
N ASN A 109 11.78 -2.76 -4.37
CA ASN A 109 12.52 -3.55 -5.37
C ASN A 109 13.81 -2.78 -5.78
N ARG A 110 14.83 -2.92 -4.96
CA ARG A 110 16.17 -2.35 -5.17
C ARG A 110 17.05 -3.45 -5.73
N LYS A 111 17.63 -3.20 -6.88
CA LYS A 111 18.68 -4.08 -7.39
C LYS A 111 19.96 -3.77 -6.62
N LYS A 112 20.44 -4.73 -5.82
CA LYS A 112 21.72 -4.60 -5.12
C LYS A 112 22.82 -4.84 -6.13
N ILE A 113 23.61 -3.82 -6.41
CA ILE A 113 24.79 -3.90 -7.29
C ILE A 113 26.01 -3.84 -6.39
N THR A 114 26.87 -4.84 -6.47
CA THR A 114 28.10 -4.89 -5.69
C THR A 114 29.26 -4.46 -6.60
N PHE A 115 29.98 -3.45 -6.18
CA PHE A 115 31.22 -3.01 -6.82
C PHE A 115 32.41 -3.59 -6.06
N LEU A 116 33.38 -4.13 -6.78
CA LEU A 116 34.61 -4.57 -6.19
C LEU A 116 35.56 -3.40 -6.03
N GLU A 117 36.29 -3.36 -4.94
CA GLU A 117 37.32 -2.33 -4.71
C GLU A 117 38.41 -2.44 -5.81
N GLY A 118 38.84 -1.29 -6.31
CA GLY A 118 39.85 -1.22 -7.37
C GLY A 118 39.28 -1.22 -8.80
N TRP A 119 37.97 -1.27 -8.99
CA TRP A 119 37.39 -1.13 -10.32
C TRP A 119 37.58 0.28 -10.87
N ASN A 120 37.99 0.38 -12.14
CA ASN A 120 38.04 1.67 -12.85
C ASN A 120 36.63 2.02 -13.38
N MET A 121 36.47 3.29 -13.79
CA MET A 121 35.20 3.83 -14.28
C MET A 121 34.59 3.00 -15.41
N ASN A 122 35.40 2.51 -16.34
CA ASN A 122 34.94 1.71 -17.47
C ASN A 122 34.39 0.34 -17.02
N GLN A 123 34.99 -0.28 -16.01
CA GLN A 123 34.53 -1.54 -15.46
C GLN A 123 33.22 -1.35 -14.70
N VAL A 124 33.10 -0.26 -13.95
CA VAL A 124 31.85 0.12 -13.26
C VAL A 124 30.73 0.37 -14.29
N ALA A 125 30.97 1.15 -15.32
CA ALA A 125 29.99 1.48 -16.36
C ALA A 125 29.53 0.20 -17.10
N LYS A 126 30.47 -0.69 -17.46
CA LYS A 126 30.16 -1.95 -18.12
C LYS A 126 29.34 -2.88 -17.22
N HIS A 127 29.63 -2.93 -15.93
CA HIS A 127 28.87 -3.73 -14.97
C HIS A 127 27.46 -3.18 -14.78
N LEU A 128 27.32 -1.85 -14.64
CA LEU A 128 26.03 -1.17 -14.55
C LEU A 128 25.16 -1.40 -15.78
N SER A 129 25.71 -1.24 -16.98
CA SER A 129 24.96 -1.44 -18.21
C SER A 129 24.43 -2.88 -18.34
N LYS A 130 25.24 -3.86 -17.95
CA LYS A 130 24.84 -5.28 -17.94
C LYS A 130 23.75 -5.57 -16.89
N GLU A 131 23.91 -5.01 -15.70
CA GLU A 131 23.00 -5.28 -14.58
C GLU A 131 21.67 -4.55 -14.70
N LEU A 132 21.66 -3.34 -15.25
CA LEU A 132 20.48 -2.47 -15.34
C LEU A 132 19.86 -2.42 -16.73
N ASN A 133 20.44 -3.11 -17.70
CA ASN A 133 19.92 -3.27 -19.06
C ASN A 133 19.76 -1.93 -19.83
N PHE A 134 20.71 -1.00 -19.68
CA PHE A 134 20.74 0.25 -20.46
C PHE A 134 22.06 0.39 -21.23
N ASN A 135 22.07 1.36 -22.14
CA ASN A 135 23.17 1.52 -23.09
C ASN A 135 24.43 2.05 -22.38
N TYR A 136 25.58 1.45 -22.66
CA TYR A 136 26.89 1.82 -22.09
C TYR A 136 27.24 3.31 -22.28
N SER A 137 26.82 3.91 -23.39
CA SER A 137 27.06 5.32 -23.70
C SER A 137 26.29 6.32 -22.83
N GLU A 138 25.32 5.89 -22.06
CA GLU A 138 24.54 6.76 -21.15
C GLU A 138 25.18 6.86 -19.76
N VAL A 139 26.25 6.10 -19.48
CA VAL A 139 26.87 6.02 -18.15
C VAL A 139 28.21 6.75 -18.09
N LEU A 140 28.77 7.09 -19.23
CA LEU A 140 30.03 7.85 -19.39
C LEU A 140 29.74 9.29 -19.78
#